data_2c4f4ed789901052ee98bccf2fbc2fc3
#
_entry.id   2c4f4ed789901052ee98bccf2fbc2fc3
#
_cell.length_a   1.000
_cell.length_b   1.000
_cell.length_c   1.000
_cell.angle_alpha   90.00
_cell.angle_beta   90.00
_cell.angle_gamma   90.00
#
_symmetry.space_group_name_H-M   'P 1'
#
loop_
_entity.id
_entity.type
_entity.pdbx_description
1 polymer ?
#
loop_
_entity_poly.entity_id
_entity_poly.type
_entity_poly.pdbx_seq_one_letter_code
_entity_poly.pdbx_strand_id
1 'polypeptide(L)'
;MHSAVSHLNHFCAVIPNSAHVDNRPLYDRDPPEFPEGWHSLNRNARGLQPYAGPFGSKVTLPRTLPLPNRQFAVDMEYRSVTSAHRHSAFKAYVALYHAGLLNDNLLPITSVMEPELEAEVKSMLADVEKRAGMAKVTMNVDPWAPGEDDSNSWACSLLTLEGLTPLLLFTRADTLPLDFDDGPVLYRHGIPPVRTSVMPLSRVRDDDERIAKAREFTRRVFWGLNYSRMDWENIDFSYIFLPVGETDAIWEDRRSWLMMNTLSSPAEHPHRLMIKADILGKEFHYPTDLTLIQRHIGSGRPFKFVRWRYETLTAEEEDVLREQYTKHLEEVVVVYPLLVVEAYPPRTNLLMPITPKSHDGLEESEERLLFNLLPEHSGVIVLSPEETEYAFCLPSVLRFLSMAMTANSLRKSLFDSTPIAEIPIPLLVNAITAPSSGERLNYQRLETLGDTVLKFTAGVQLLAEYPLWHEGYLTRKKDHAVSNVRLAKEDIRRGLYRWIIRGNYSFIYW
;
A
#
# COMPACT_ATOMS: atom_id res chain seq x y z
N MET A 1 15.88 -5.27 9.48
CA MET A 1 15.62 -5.21 10.93
C MET A 1 14.37 -4.39 11.27
N HIS A 2 14.14 -3.19 10.66
CA HIS A 2 12.96 -2.34 10.97
C HIS A 2 11.60 -3.03 10.79
N SER A 3 11.46 -3.97 9.88
CA SER A 3 10.24 -4.72 9.58
C SER A 3 10.14 -6.10 10.26
N ALA A 4 11.09 -6.46 11.14
CA ALA A 4 11.16 -7.82 11.70
C ALA A 4 9.88 -8.23 12.45
N VAL A 5 9.27 -7.33 13.21
CA VAL A 5 8.02 -7.59 13.94
C VAL A 5 6.89 -7.85 12.94
N SER A 6 6.76 -7.02 11.90
CA SER A 6 5.72 -7.18 10.89
C SER A 6 5.87 -8.49 10.10
N HIS A 7 7.11 -8.84 9.74
CA HIS A 7 7.40 -10.08 9.03
C HIS A 7 7.11 -11.30 9.90
N LEU A 8 7.48 -11.26 11.19
CA LEU A 8 7.20 -12.35 12.13
C LEU A 8 5.69 -12.52 12.37
N ASN A 9 4.97 -11.43 12.54
CA ASN A 9 3.51 -11.46 12.67
C ASN A 9 2.85 -12.02 11.41
N HIS A 10 3.31 -11.58 10.24
CA HIS A 10 2.82 -12.11 8.97
C HIS A 10 3.12 -13.61 8.83
N PHE A 11 4.35 -14.04 9.13
CA PHE A 11 4.70 -15.45 9.13
C PHE A 11 3.76 -16.27 10.01
N CYS A 12 3.54 -15.84 11.25
CA CYS A 12 2.65 -16.52 12.17
C CYS A 12 1.18 -16.52 11.72
N ALA A 13 0.74 -15.49 11.03
CA ALA A 13 -0.62 -15.36 10.52
C ALA A 13 -0.92 -16.30 9.32
N VAL A 14 0.11 -16.66 8.53
CA VAL A 14 -0.06 -17.54 7.37
C VAL A 14 0.21 -19.01 7.66
N ILE A 15 0.60 -19.34 8.90
CA ILE A 15 0.74 -20.75 9.31
C ILE A 15 -0.65 -21.40 9.33
N PRO A 16 -0.81 -22.58 8.70
CA PRO A 16 -2.06 -23.34 8.77
C PRO A 16 -2.48 -23.60 10.21
N ASN A 17 -3.70 -23.25 10.55
CA ASN A 17 -4.21 -23.29 11.92
C ASN A 17 -5.37 -24.25 12.04
N SER A 18 -5.39 -25.09 13.08
CA SER A 18 -6.62 -25.68 13.56
C SER A 18 -7.44 -24.61 14.30
N ALA A 19 -8.76 -24.62 14.13
CA ALA A 19 -9.72 -23.54 14.44
C ALA A 19 -9.71 -22.96 15.88
N HIS A 20 -8.79 -23.38 16.76
CA HIS A 20 -8.78 -22.99 18.17
C HIS A 20 -7.41 -22.61 18.73
N VAL A 21 -6.40 -22.37 17.89
CA VAL A 21 -5.04 -22.03 18.34
C VAL A 21 -4.70 -20.61 17.91
N ASP A 22 -4.41 -19.75 18.87
CA ASP A 22 -3.87 -18.40 18.57
C ASP A 22 -2.41 -18.54 18.11
N ASN A 23 -2.18 -18.26 16.85
CA ASN A 23 -0.85 -18.31 16.24
C ASN A 23 -0.09 -16.99 16.30
N ARG A 24 -0.56 -16.00 17.04
CA ARG A 24 0.19 -14.74 17.18
C ARG A 24 1.43 -14.93 18.04
N PRO A 25 2.57 -14.36 17.66
CA PRO A 25 3.73 -14.31 18.52
C PRO A 25 3.43 -13.42 19.73
N LEU A 26 3.82 -13.89 20.93
CA LEU A 26 3.64 -13.13 22.16
C LEU A 26 4.92 -12.38 22.48
N TYR A 27 4.81 -11.09 22.75
CA TYR A 27 5.92 -10.23 23.10
C TYR A 27 5.82 -9.81 24.55
N ASP A 28 6.79 -10.24 25.34
CA ASP A 28 6.97 -9.80 26.72
C ASP A 28 8.09 -8.75 26.77
N ARG A 29 7.84 -7.65 27.42
CA ARG A 29 8.89 -6.64 27.65
C ARG A 29 9.60 -6.90 28.98
N ASP A 30 10.87 -6.49 29.07
CA ASP A 30 11.65 -6.51 30.27
C ASP A 30 12.20 -5.10 30.56
N PRO A 31 11.90 -4.47 31.72
CA PRO A 31 11.04 -5.00 32.77
C PRO A 31 9.56 -5.00 32.34
N PRO A 32 8.72 -5.87 32.94
CA PRO A 32 7.29 -5.93 32.63
C PRO A 32 6.60 -4.60 32.92
N GLU A 33 5.57 -4.27 32.16
CA GLU A 33 4.78 -3.02 32.34
C GLU A 33 4.10 -2.98 33.71
N PHE A 34 3.62 -4.13 34.12
CA PHE A 34 2.96 -4.32 35.39
C PHE A 34 3.79 -5.32 36.19
N PRO A 35 4.47 -4.91 37.28
CA PRO A 35 5.22 -5.82 38.13
C PRO A 35 4.27 -6.83 38.80
N GLU A 36 4.82 -7.97 39.20
CA GLU A 36 4.05 -8.97 39.95
C GLU A 36 3.37 -8.35 41.14
N GLY A 37 2.08 -8.64 41.34
CA GLY A 37 1.28 -8.09 42.45
C GLY A 37 0.69 -6.70 42.20
N TRP A 38 0.79 -6.14 40.99
CA TRP A 38 0.20 -4.83 40.65
C TRP A 38 -1.30 -4.71 40.96
N HIS A 39 -2.04 -5.83 40.95
CA HIS A 39 -3.44 -5.87 41.34
C HIS A 39 -3.70 -5.53 42.80
N SER A 40 -2.70 -5.74 43.65
CA SER A 40 -2.76 -5.43 45.10
C SER A 40 -2.24 -4.02 45.42
N LEU A 41 -1.62 -3.32 44.46
CA LEU A 41 -1.20 -1.96 44.62
C LEU A 41 -2.43 -1.03 44.62
N ASN A 42 -2.58 -0.32 45.72
CA ASN A 42 -3.68 0.62 45.96
C ASN A 42 -3.84 1.59 44.76
N ARG A 43 -5.04 1.81 44.26
CA ARG A 43 -5.39 2.75 43.16
C ARG A 43 -4.88 4.17 43.38
N ASN A 44 -4.32 4.50 44.53
CA ASN A 44 -3.80 5.82 44.91
C ASN A 44 -2.29 5.99 44.70
N ALA A 45 -1.58 5.04 44.14
CA ALA A 45 -0.17 5.21 43.77
C ALA A 45 -0.04 6.13 42.50
N ARG A 46 -0.41 7.38 42.68
CA ARG A 46 -0.07 8.49 41.78
C ARG A 46 1.45 8.73 41.96
N GLY A 47 2.26 8.31 40.99
CA GLY A 47 3.67 8.70 41.00
C GLY A 47 4.69 7.66 40.59
N LEU A 48 4.32 6.54 40.01
CA LEU A 48 5.33 5.69 39.36
C LEU A 48 5.77 6.42 38.08
N GLN A 49 6.99 6.97 38.14
CA GLN A 49 7.63 7.49 36.93
C GLN A 49 7.75 6.35 35.92
N PRO A 50 7.39 6.60 34.64
CA PRO A 50 7.57 5.59 33.62
C PRO A 50 9.03 5.18 33.54
N TYR A 51 9.29 3.88 33.52
CA TYR A 51 10.64 3.36 33.38
C TYR A 51 11.27 3.82 32.07
N ALA A 52 12.37 4.55 32.17
CA ALA A 52 13.02 5.21 31.04
C ALA A 52 13.98 4.31 30.24
N GLY A 53 14.17 3.05 30.67
CA GLY A 53 15.09 2.08 30.07
C GLY A 53 16.37 1.87 30.89
N PRO A 54 17.24 0.97 30.45
CA PRO A 54 17.18 0.19 29.20
C PRO A 54 16.14 -0.92 29.21
N PHE A 55 15.66 -1.32 28.00
CA PHE A 55 14.61 -2.31 27.81
C PHE A 55 15.16 -3.60 27.21
N GLY A 56 14.65 -4.74 27.67
CA GLY A 56 14.78 -6.04 27.04
C GLY A 56 13.43 -6.49 26.42
N SER A 57 13.45 -7.61 25.74
CA SER A 57 12.26 -8.23 25.21
C SER A 57 12.43 -9.73 25.02
N LYS A 58 11.34 -10.47 25.19
CA LYS A 58 11.25 -11.87 24.86
C LYS A 58 10.06 -12.10 23.93
N VAL A 59 10.28 -12.72 22.78
CA VAL A 59 9.22 -13.18 21.90
C VAL A 59 9.03 -14.69 22.04
N THR A 60 7.78 -15.13 22.21
CA THR A 60 7.40 -16.54 22.27
C THR A 60 6.61 -16.87 21.02
N LEU A 61 7.10 -17.84 20.25
CA LEU A 61 6.45 -18.32 19.04
C LEU A 61 5.37 -19.36 19.35
N PRO A 62 4.37 -19.52 18.45
CA PRO A 62 3.31 -20.50 18.58
C PRO A 62 3.81 -21.94 18.78
N ARG A 63 3.04 -22.72 19.53
CA ARG A 63 3.36 -24.13 19.80
C ARG A 63 3.29 -25.03 18.56
N THR A 64 2.59 -24.59 17.54
CA THR A 64 2.41 -25.30 16.27
C THR A 64 3.69 -25.35 15.43
N LEU A 65 4.68 -24.51 15.72
CA LEU A 65 5.93 -24.49 14.98
C LEU A 65 6.87 -25.63 15.40
N PRO A 66 7.50 -26.32 14.43
CA PRO A 66 8.43 -27.43 14.69
C PRO A 66 9.84 -26.88 15.04
N LEU A 67 9.91 -26.05 16.08
CA LEU A 67 11.15 -25.47 16.56
C LEU A 67 11.56 -26.10 17.91
N PRO A 68 12.84 -26.40 18.11
CA PRO A 68 13.32 -26.91 19.42
C PRO A 68 13.27 -25.83 20.50
N ASN A 69 13.50 -24.59 20.14
CA ASN A 69 13.33 -23.42 21.00
C ASN A 69 12.34 -22.45 20.38
N ARG A 70 11.37 -22.00 21.13
CA ARG A 70 10.32 -21.07 20.70
C ARG A 70 10.39 -19.72 21.40
N GLN A 71 11.33 -19.53 22.31
CA GLN A 71 11.52 -18.30 23.05
C GLN A 71 12.84 -17.65 22.66
N PHE A 72 12.76 -16.39 22.23
CA PHE A 72 13.92 -15.61 21.81
C PHE A 72 13.94 -14.31 22.61
N ALA A 73 14.95 -14.21 23.48
CA ALA A 73 15.12 -13.06 24.34
C ALA A 73 16.27 -12.17 23.88
N VAL A 74 16.17 -10.90 24.21
CA VAL A 74 17.23 -9.91 24.14
C VAL A 74 17.35 -9.22 25.48
N ASP A 75 18.58 -8.95 25.89
CA ASP A 75 18.89 -8.36 27.18
C ASP A 75 18.46 -6.88 27.26
N MET A 76 18.50 -6.32 28.47
CA MET A 76 18.11 -4.93 28.74
C MET A 76 19.17 -3.93 28.26
N GLU A 77 19.28 -3.79 26.93
CA GLU A 77 20.28 -2.91 26.28
C GLU A 77 19.65 -1.84 25.39
N TYR A 78 18.35 -1.90 25.19
CA TYR A 78 17.67 -1.07 24.19
C TYR A 78 17.02 0.17 24.82
N ARG A 79 17.12 1.30 24.13
CA ARG A 79 16.55 2.57 24.57
C ARG A 79 15.02 2.62 24.50
N SER A 80 14.40 1.72 23.77
CA SER A 80 12.93 1.65 23.65
C SER A 80 12.43 0.20 23.56
N VAL A 81 11.23 -0.03 24.05
CA VAL A 81 10.50 -1.31 23.96
C VAL A 81 10.38 -1.76 22.49
N THR A 82 10.06 -0.82 21.60
CA THR A 82 9.94 -1.11 20.18
C THR A 82 11.24 -1.62 19.57
N SER A 83 12.38 -1.07 19.98
CA SER A 83 13.69 -1.54 19.52
C SER A 83 14.01 -2.93 20.06
N ALA A 84 13.72 -3.19 21.35
CA ALA A 84 13.88 -4.50 21.96
C ALA A 84 13.00 -5.56 21.26
N HIS A 85 11.72 -5.26 21.00
CA HIS A 85 10.81 -6.15 20.26
C HIS A 85 11.32 -6.44 18.84
N ARG A 86 11.87 -5.45 18.13
CA ARG A 86 12.45 -5.66 16.79
C ARG A 86 13.62 -6.63 16.81
N HIS A 87 14.46 -6.56 17.82
CA HIS A 87 15.63 -7.44 17.93
C HIS A 87 15.24 -8.85 18.36
N SER A 88 14.31 -9.03 19.29
CA SER A 88 13.81 -10.35 19.66
C SER A 88 13.08 -11.01 18.48
N ALA A 89 12.25 -10.24 17.75
CA ALA A 89 11.60 -10.72 16.55
C ALA A 89 12.61 -11.09 15.46
N PHE A 90 13.68 -10.32 15.29
CA PHE A 90 14.73 -10.63 14.32
C PHE A 90 15.46 -11.93 14.67
N LYS A 91 15.82 -12.15 15.95
CA LYS A 91 16.40 -13.42 16.40
C LYS A 91 15.47 -14.61 16.08
N ALA A 92 14.18 -14.46 16.37
CA ALA A 92 13.18 -15.47 16.03
C ALA A 92 13.09 -15.74 14.53
N TYR A 93 13.11 -14.69 13.72
CA TYR A 93 13.02 -14.81 12.25
C TYR A 93 14.26 -15.50 11.66
N VAL A 94 15.45 -15.22 12.19
CA VAL A 94 16.69 -15.93 11.84
C VAL A 94 16.60 -17.42 12.19
N ALA A 95 16.03 -17.75 13.35
CA ALA A 95 15.83 -19.15 13.73
C ALA A 95 14.84 -19.88 12.81
N LEU A 96 13.77 -19.21 12.36
CA LEU A 96 12.85 -19.74 11.36
C LEU A 96 13.54 -20.02 10.03
N TYR A 97 14.43 -19.13 9.60
CA TYR A 97 15.24 -19.34 8.39
C TYR A 97 16.15 -20.56 8.51
N HIS A 98 16.91 -20.66 9.60
CA HIS A 98 17.78 -21.82 9.84
C HIS A 98 17.02 -23.13 10.03
N ALA A 99 15.76 -23.06 10.46
CA ALA A 99 14.87 -24.23 10.54
C ALA A 99 14.28 -24.63 9.17
N GLY A 100 14.58 -23.89 8.10
CA GLY A 100 14.07 -24.17 6.76
C GLY A 100 12.58 -23.85 6.58
N LEU A 101 12.02 -22.97 7.42
CA LEU A 101 10.61 -22.57 7.37
C LEU A 101 10.39 -21.31 6.50
N LEU A 102 11.48 -20.72 6.01
CA LEU A 102 11.48 -19.60 5.08
C LEU A 102 12.23 -19.99 3.80
N ASN A 103 11.78 -19.47 2.67
CA ASN A 103 12.49 -19.64 1.39
C ASN A 103 13.67 -18.66 1.27
N ASP A 104 14.42 -18.73 0.17
CA ASP A 104 15.59 -17.87 -0.10
C ASP A 104 15.25 -16.39 -0.18
N ASN A 105 13.99 -16.04 -0.42
CA ASN A 105 13.47 -14.68 -0.38
C ASN A 105 12.97 -14.26 1.01
N LEU A 106 13.25 -15.06 2.04
CA LEU A 106 12.80 -14.85 3.42
C LEU A 106 11.26 -14.82 3.56
N LEU A 107 10.53 -15.48 2.68
CA LEU A 107 9.09 -15.61 2.75
C LEU A 107 8.69 -16.95 3.39
N PRO A 108 7.54 -17.01 4.10
CA PRO A 108 7.06 -18.25 4.68
C PRO A 108 6.88 -19.34 3.61
N ILE A 109 7.37 -20.55 3.90
CA ILE A 109 7.02 -21.72 3.11
C ILE A 109 5.65 -22.16 3.58
N THR A 110 4.62 -21.72 2.86
CA THR A 110 3.20 -21.97 3.21
C THR A 110 2.72 -23.39 2.91
N SER A 111 3.62 -24.31 2.61
CA SER A 111 3.33 -25.69 2.22
C SER A 111 3.18 -26.63 3.42
N VAL A 112 2.27 -26.31 4.36
CA VAL A 112 1.75 -27.31 5.30
C VAL A 112 0.22 -27.37 5.16
N MET A 113 -0.27 -27.33 3.93
CA MET A 113 -1.58 -27.91 3.63
C MET A 113 -1.42 -29.44 3.62
N GLU A 114 -2.47 -30.15 4.01
CA GLU A 114 -2.48 -31.60 3.87
C GLU A 114 -2.04 -31.97 2.44
N PRO A 115 -1.06 -32.86 2.25
CA PRO A 115 -0.44 -33.08 0.93
C PRO A 115 -1.44 -33.45 -0.17
N GLU A 116 -2.52 -34.14 0.20
CA GLU A 116 -3.58 -34.52 -0.74
C GLU A 116 -4.40 -33.31 -1.20
N LEU A 117 -4.70 -32.40 -0.29
CA LEU A 117 -5.43 -31.16 -0.59
C LEU A 117 -4.60 -30.21 -1.41
N GLU A 118 -3.31 -30.09 -1.09
CA GLU A 118 -2.37 -29.26 -1.84
C GLU A 118 -2.22 -29.77 -3.29
N ALA A 119 -2.15 -31.08 -3.49
CA ALA A 119 -2.08 -31.69 -4.82
C ALA A 119 -3.37 -31.43 -5.63
N GLU A 120 -4.55 -31.52 -5.01
CA GLU A 120 -5.81 -31.25 -5.67
C GLU A 120 -5.98 -29.77 -6.05
N VAL A 121 -5.67 -28.86 -5.14
CA VAL A 121 -5.71 -27.40 -5.40
C VAL A 121 -4.67 -27.00 -6.45
N LYS A 122 -3.45 -27.51 -6.39
CA LYS A 122 -2.43 -27.30 -7.43
C LYS A 122 -2.89 -27.83 -8.78
N SER A 123 -3.52 -29.01 -8.84
CA SER A 123 -4.07 -29.55 -10.08
C SER A 123 -5.17 -28.65 -10.65
N MET A 124 -6.07 -28.15 -9.81
CA MET A 124 -7.14 -27.23 -10.23
C MET A 124 -6.58 -25.88 -10.71
N LEU A 125 -5.58 -25.33 -10.02
CA LEU A 125 -4.90 -24.09 -10.45
C LEU A 125 -4.15 -24.29 -11.76
N ALA A 126 -3.42 -25.40 -11.92
CA ALA A 126 -2.73 -25.74 -13.16
C ALA A 126 -3.70 -25.91 -14.34
N ASP A 127 -4.89 -26.46 -14.10
CA ASP A 127 -5.94 -26.56 -15.12
C ASP A 127 -6.51 -25.17 -15.49
N VAL A 128 -6.65 -24.28 -14.53
CA VAL A 128 -7.06 -22.87 -14.77
C VAL A 128 -6.00 -22.15 -15.58
N GLU A 129 -4.73 -22.27 -15.20
CA GLU A 129 -3.59 -21.69 -15.91
C GLU A 129 -3.48 -22.24 -17.35
N LYS A 130 -3.68 -23.53 -17.55
CA LYS A 130 -3.65 -24.17 -18.87
C LYS A 130 -4.81 -23.74 -19.77
N ARG A 131 -6.00 -23.50 -19.21
CA ARG A 131 -7.18 -22.99 -19.95
C ARG A 131 -7.05 -21.52 -20.31
N ALA A 132 -6.34 -20.74 -19.50
CA ALA A 132 -6.15 -19.31 -19.74
C ALA A 132 -5.07 -18.98 -20.79
N GLY A 133 -4.40 -20.00 -21.39
CA GLY A 133 -3.41 -19.80 -22.45
C GLY A 133 -2.25 -18.95 -21.98
N MET A 134 -1.51 -19.47 -21.06
CA MET A 134 -0.14 -19.16 -20.59
C MET A 134 0.59 -17.89 -21.06
N ALA A 135 -0.03 -16.72 -20.95
CA ALA A 135 0.75 -15.50 -20.91
C ALA A 135 0.34 -14.75 -19.64
N LYS A 136 1.18 -14.79 -18.60
CA LYS A 136 1.02 -14.04 -17.33
C LYS A 136 -0.44 -13.93 -16.87
N VAL A 137 -1.00 -15.00 -16.34
CA VAL A 137 -2.34 -14.96 -15.75
C VAL A 137 -2.23 -14.08 -14.50
N THR A 138 -2.71 -12.85 -14.63
CA THR A 138 -3.06 -12.07 -13.45
C THR A 138 -4.20 -12.81 -12.77
N MET A 139 -3.97 -13.32 -11.56
CA MET A 139 -5.00 -14.05 -10.81
C MET A 139 -6.20 -13.18 -10.45
N ASN A 140 -6.10 -11.88 -10.62
CA ASN A 140 -7.14 -10.90 -10.31
C ASN A 140 -7.76 -10.33 -11.58
N VAL A 141 -9.02 -9.98 -11.51
CA VAL A 141 -9.69 -9.18 -12.54
C VAL A 141 -9.04 -7.80 -12.55
N ASP A 142 -8.69 -7.33 -13.75
CA ASP A 142 -8.31 -5.93 -13.94
C ASP A 142 -9.60 -5.08 -14.05
N PRO A 143 -9.90 -4.26 -13.04
CA PRO A 143 -11.11 -3.46 -13.06
C PRO A 143 -11.05 -2.30 -14.07
N TRP A 144 -9.87 -2.00 -14.61
CA TRP A 144 -9.62 -0.92 -15.56
C TRP A 144 -9.60 -1.40 -17.00
N ALA A 145 -9.71 -2.71 -17.23
CA ALA A 145 -9.73 -3.27 -18.56
C ALA A 145 -10.88 -2.69 -19.39
N PRO A 146 -10.66 -2.40 -20.68
CA PRO A 146 -11.73 -1.95 -21.57
C PRO A 146 -12.86 -2.98 -21.66
N GLY A 147 -14.10 -2.51 -21.72
CA GLY A 147 -15.25 -3.36 -22.03
C GLY A 147 -15.14 -3.96 -23.45
N GLU A 148 -15.79 -5.10 -23.66
CA GLU A 148 -15.70 -5.84 -24.95
C GLU A 148 -16.19 -5.02 -26.15
N ASP A 149 -17.08 -4.04 -25.94
CA ASP A 149 -17.76 -3.32 -27.03
C ASP A 149 -17.13 -1.98 -27.43
N ASP A 150 -16.10 -1.47 -26.75
CA ASP A 150 -15.72 -0.05 -26.87
C ASP A 150 -14.22 0.26 -26.77
N SER A 151 -13.40 -0.41 -27.59
CA SER A 151 -11.94 -0.24 -27.58
C SER A 151 -11.43 1.18 -27.95
N ASN A 152 -12.29 2.04 -28.52
CA ASN A 152 -11.91 3.35 -29.07
C ASN A 152 -12.52 4.54 -28.33
N SER A 153 -13.09 4.35 -27.15
CA SER A 153 -13.65 5.44 -26.36
C SER A 153 -13.19 5.41 -24.91
N TRP A 154 -13.20 6.60 -24.30
CA TRP A 154 -12.86 6.83 -22.90
C TRP A 154 -14.10 7.33 -22.16
N ALA A 155 -14.40 6.75 -21.02
CA ALA A 155 -15.34 7.34 -20.09
C ALA A 155 -14.64 8.53 -19.38
N CYS A 156 -15.31 9.68 -19.38
CA CYS A 156 -14.80 10.90 -18.76
C CYS A 156 -15.58 11.17 -17.47
N SER A 157 -14.85 11.46 -16.39
CA SER A 157 -15.41 11.88 -15.10
C SER A 157 -14.69 13.11 -14.58
N LEU A 158 -15.35 13.93 -13.80
CA LEU A 158 -14.75 15.03 -13.07
C LEU A 158 -14.33 14.53 -11.69
N LEU A 159 -13.01 14.56 -11.44
CA LEU A 159 -12.43 14.27 -10.13
C LEU A 159 -12.13 15.60 -9.43
N THR A 160 -12.73 15.83 -8.27
CA THR A 160 -12.40 16.99 -7.43
C THR A 160 -11.62 16.54 -6.20
N LEU A 161 -10.59 17.28 -5.86
CA LEU A 161 -9.84 17.18 -4.61
C LEU A 161 -9.95 18.55 -3.94
N GLU A 162 -10.46 18.59 -2.72
CA GLU A 162 -10.67 19.84 -2.01
C GLU A 162 -9.38 20.66 -1.90
N GLY A 163 -9.43 21.91 -2.36
CA GLY A 163 -8.26 22.80 -2.37
C GLY A 163 -7.35 22.71 -3.59
N LEU A 164 -7.64 21.85 -4.56
CA LEU A 164 -6.88 21.70 -5.82
C LEU A 164 -7.78 21.94 -7.03
N THR A 165 -7.17 22.26 -8.17
CA THR A 165 -7.89 22.34 -9.44
C THR A 165 -8.51 20.98 -9.80
N PRO A 166 -9.78 20.92 -10.21
CA PRO A 166 -10.39 19.67 -10.62
C PRO A 166 -9.67 19.00 -11.79
N LEU A 167 -9.66 17.69 -11.81
CA LEU A 167 -9.10 16.89 -12.89
C LEU A 167 -10.21 16.21 -13.71
N LEU A 168 -10.05 16.17 -15.02
CA LEU A 168 -10.75 15.21 -15.87
C LEU A 168 -10.06 13.86 -15.70
N LEU A 169 -10.80 12.85 -15.29
CA LEU A 169 -10.36 11.46 -15.24
C LEU A 169 -10.96 10.73 -16.45
N PHE A 170 -10.11 10.25 -17.32
CA PHE A 170 -10.50 9.39 -18.45
C PHE A 170 -10.13 7.95 -18.11
N THR A 171 -11.07 7.03 -18.31
CA THR A 171 -10.87 5.59 -18.07
C THR A 171 -11.31 4.77 -19.27
N ARG A 172 -10.59 3.67 -19.55
CA ARG A 172 -11.00 2.72 -20.61
C ARG A 172 -12.13 1.81 -20.16
N ALA A 173 -12.26 1.60 -18.85
CA ALA A 173 -13.37 0.85 -18.29
C ALA A 173 -14.69 1.59 -18.51
N ASP A 174 -15.78 0.86 -18.38
CA ASP A 174 -17.12 1.43 -18.30
C ASP A 174 -17.23 2.46 -17.17
N THR A 175 -18.32 3.24 -17.24
CA THR A 175 -18.59 4.29 -16.24
C THR A 175 -18.39 3.81 -14.81
N LEU A 176 -17.73 4.64 -14.02
CA LEU A 176 -17.60 4.43 -12.59
C LEU A 176 -18.98 4.19 -11.96
N PRO A 177 -19.09 3.30 -10.97
CA PRO A 177 -20.38 3.03 -10.31
C PRO A 177 -21.00 4.32 -9.75
N LEU A 178 -22.24 4.59 -10.08
CA LEU A 178 -22.97 5.81 -9.69
C LEU A 178 -23.21 5.95 -8.17
N ASP A 179 -22.97 4.89 -7.38
CA ASP A 179 -23.15 4.88 -5.93
C ASP A 179 -22.00 5.61 -5.17
N PHE A 180 -21.14 6.34 -5.90
CA PHE A 180 -19.97 7.06 -5.38
C PHE A 180 -20.09 8.58 -5.45
N ASP A 181 -21.20 9.14 -5.02
CA ASP A 181 -21.32 10.59 -4.89
C ASP A 181 -20.29 11.17 -3.88
N ASP A 182 -19.93 10.39 -2.87
CA ASP A 182 -18.86 10.71 -1.94
C ASP A 182 -17.60 9.91 -2.26
N GLY A 183 -16.60 10.56 -2.86
CA GLY A 183 -15.26 10.00 -3.04
C GLY A 183 -14.54 9.76 -1.69
N PRO A 184 -13.34 9.16 -1.72
CA PRO A 184 -12.58 8.91 -0.50
C PRO A 184 -12.17 10.21 0.21
N VAL A 185 -12.06 10.14 1.53
CA VAL A 185 -11.38 11.17 2.32
C VAL A 185 -9.92 10.77 2.47
N LEU A 186 -9.00 11.67 2.13
CA LEU A 186 -7.57 11.46 2.19
C LEU A 186 -6.98 12.11 3.43
N TYR A 187 -6.20 11.35 4.19
CA TYR A 187 -5.61 11.79 5.46
C TYR A 187 -4.09 11.94 5.32
N ARG A 188 -3.57 13.12 5.67
CA ARG A 188 -2.14 13.44 5.63
C ARG A 188 -1.71 14.12 6.93
N HIS A 189 -0.47 13.86 7.36
CA HIS A 189 0.08 14.50 8.55
C HIS A 189 0.17 16.03 8.38
N GLY A 190 -0.27 16.76 9.39
CA GLY A 190 -0.17 18.23 9.42
C GLY A 190 -1.09 18.98 8.44
N ILE A 191 -1.98 18.28 7.74
CA ILE A 191 -2.93 18.86 6.77
C ILE A 191 -4.33 18.37 7.08
N PRO A 192 -5.38 19.23 7.01
CA PRO A 192 -6.75 18.79 7.14
C PRO A 192 -7.09 17.67 6.15
N PRO A 193 -8.01 16.75 6.48
CA PRO A 193 -8.45 15.71 5.57
C PRO A 193 -9.00 16.31 4.28
N VAL A 194 -8.51 15.84 3.14
CA VAL A 194 -8.93 16.27 1.80
C VAL A 194 -10.12 15.43 1.35
N ARG A 195 -11.26 16.05 1.12
CA ARG A 195 -12.42 15.40 0.54
C ARG A 195 -12.26 15.30 -0.97
N THR A 196 -12.70 14.18 -1.51
CA THR A 196 -12.71 13.98 -2.97
C THR A 196 -14.11 13.65 -3.45
N SER A 197 -14.40 13.95 -4.71
CA SER A 197 -15.61 13.47 -5.36
C SER A 197 -15.33 13.09 -6.81
N VAL A 198 -16.10 12.16 -7.34
CA VAL A 198 -16.00 11.73 -8.72
C VAL A 198 -17.38 11.80 -9.36
N MET A 199 -17.53 12.67 -10.34
CA MET A 199 -18.78 12.88 -11.04
C MET A 199 -18.66 12.43 -12.50
N PRO A 200 -19.40 11.43 -12.96
CA PRO A 200 -19.42 11.02 -14.37
C PRO A 200 -19.89 12.17 -15.26
N LEU A 201 -19.22 12.35 -16.41
CA LEU A 201 -19.57 13.34 -17.42
C LEU A 201 -20.07 12.64 -18.70
N SER A 202 -19.21 12.48 -19.67
CA SER A 202 -19.53 11.94 -20.98
C SER A 202 -18.46 10.97 -21.46
N ARG A 203 -18.74 10.28 -22.58
CA ARG A 203 -17.70 9.51 -23.26
C ARG A 203 -16.98 10.39 -24.28
N VAL A 204 -15.72 10.13 -24.48
CA VAL A 204 -14.82 10.85 -25.37
C VAL A 204 -14.12 9.85 -26.26
N ARG A 205 -13.89 10.19 -27.52
CA ARG A 205 -13.19 9.33 -28.47
C ARG A 205 -11.69 9.35 -28.23
N ASP A 206 -10.98 8.30 -28.61
CA ASP A 206 -9.53 8.17 -28.45
C ASP A 206 -8.74 9.21 -29.29
N ASP A 207 -9.32 9.74 -30.36
CA ASP A 207 -8.77 10.77 -31.23
C ASP A 207 -8.94 12.22 -30.70
N ASP A 208 -9.53 12.41 -29.52
CA ASP A 208 -9.67 13.72 -28.88
C ASP A 208 -8.30 14.23 -28.39
N GLU A 209 -7.97 15.48 -28.74
CA GLU A 209 -6.69 16.12 -28.35
C GLU A 209 -6.43 16.09 -26.83
N ARG A 210 -7.49 16.11 -26.03
CA ARG A 210 -7.39 16.02 -24.58
C ARG A 210 -6.77 14.70 -24.11
N ILE A 211 -6.98 13.61 -24.85
CA ILE A 211 -6.43 12.28 -24.49
C ILE A 211 -4.89 12.31 -24.59
N ALA A 212 -4.32 12.89 -25.62
CA ALA A 212 -2.87 13.01 -25.77
C ALA A 212 -2.25 13.85 -24.61
N LYS A 213 -2.85 15.00 -24.32
CA LYS A 213 -2.43 15.88 -23.20
C LYS A 213 -2.57 15.17 -21.85
N ALA A 214 -3.68 14.45 -21.65
CA ALA A 214 -3.92 13.68 -20.42
C ALA A 214 -2.88 12.57 -20.21
N ARG A 215 -2.49 11.87 -21.27
CA ARG A 215 -1.43 10.85 -21.21
C ARG A 215 -0.09 11.47 -20.80
N GLU A 216 0.28 12.60 -21.40
CA GLU A 216 1.53 13.30 -21.07
C GLU A 216 1.51 13.82 -19.64
N PHE A 217 0.42 14.44 -19.19
CA PHE A 217 0.24 14.91 -17.82
C PHE A 217 0.34 13.77 -16.81
N THR A 218 -0.37 12.69 -17.05
CA THR A 218 -0.39 11.51 -16.17
C THR A 218 1.01 10.90 -16.03
N ARG A 219 1.71 10.71 -17.14
CA ARG A 219 3.10 10.21 -17.14
C ARG A 219 4.00 11.12 -16.31
N ARG A 220 3.92 12.43 -16.49
CA ARG A 220 4.72 13.40 -15.75
C ARG A 220 4.47 13.34 -14.25
N VAL A 221 3.21 13.39 -13.83
CA VAL A 221 2.81 13.37 -12.42
C VAL A 221 3.25 12.08 -11.73
N PHE A 222 3.00 10.92 -12.34
CA PHE A 222 3.39 9.65 -11.74
C PHE A 222 4.89 9.42 -11.79
N TRP A 223 5.58 9.85 -12.85
CA TRP A 223 7.02 9.72 -12.95
C TRP A 223 7.72 10.44 -11.79
N GLY A 224 7.29 11.64 -11.44
CA GLY A 224 7.90 12.46 -10.40
C GLY A 224 8.12 11.74 -9.06
N LEU A 225 7.20 10.84 -8.66
CA LEU A 225 7.30 10.11 -7.40
C LEU A 225 7.50 8.60 -7.55
N ASN A 226 7.29 8.04 -8.73
CA ASN A 226 7.26 6.58 -8.94
C ASN A 226 8.26 6.09 -9.99
N TYR A 227 9.16 6.94 -10.49
CA TYR A 227 10.05 6.63 -11.61
C TYR A 227 10.80 5.29 -11.48
N SER A 228 11.22 4.89 -10.28
CA SER A 228 11.97 3.66 -10.02
C SER A 228 11.08 2.41 -9.87
N ARG A 229 9.76 2.55 -10.00
CA ARG A 229 8.79 1.48 -9.70
C ARG A 229 7.95 1.07 -10.90
N MET A 230 8.09 1.74 -12.03
CA MET A 230 7.27 1.53 -13.21
C MET A 230 8.15 1.35 -14.44
N ASP A 231 7.71 0.50 -15.35
CA ASP A 231 8.34 0.33 -16.67
C ASP A 231 7.77 1.42 -17.62
N TRP A 232 8.49 2.53 -17.69
CA TRP A 232 8.05 3.72 -18.44
C TRP A 232 8.11 3.56 -19.96
N GLU A 233 8.80 2.55 -20.46
CA GLU A 233 8.91 2.29 -21.90
C GLU A 233 7.64 1.59 -22.42
N ASN A 234 7.07 0.71 -21.61
CA ASN A 234 5.94 -0.13 -22.01
C ASN A 234 4.61 0.22 -21.33
N ILE A 235 4.55 1.36 -20.61
CA ILE A 235 3.36 1.70 -19.85
C ILE A 235 2.29 2.32 -20.75
N ASP A 236 1.11 1.70 -20.77
CA ASP A 236 -0.13 2.27 -21.29
C ASP A 236 -1.16 2.32 -20.17
N PHE A 237 -1.47 3.52 -19.71
CA PHE A 237 -2.43 3.73 -18.63
C PHE A 237 -3.86 3.46 -19.10
N SER A 238 -4.58 2.62 -18.39
CA SER A 238 -6.04 2.45 -18.55
C SER A 238 -6.84 3.60 -17.94
N TYR A 239 -6.17 4.52 -17.26
CA TYR A 239 -6.72 5.75 -16.68
C TYR A 239 -5.71 6.89 -16.89
N ILE A 240 -6.19 8.06 -17.25
CA ILE A 240 -5.38 9.25 -17.48
C ILE A 240 -6.09 10.49 -16.94
N PHE A 241 -5.32 11.50 -16.56
CA PHE A 241 -5.80 12.72 -15.92
C PHE A 241 -5.42 13.97 -16.72
N LEU A 242 -6.28 14.97 -16.65
CA LEU A 242 -6.02 16.29 -17.25
C LEU A 242 -6.61 17.38 -16.34
N PRO A 243 -5.86 18.41 -15.92
CA PRO A 243 -6.42 19.54 -15.19
C PRO A 243 -7.50 20.27 -16.00
N VAL A 244 -8.56 20.71 -15.32
CA VAL A 244 -9.61 21.50 -15.95
C VAL A 244 -9.11 22.93 -16.19
N GLY A 245 -9.35 23.44 -17.40
CA GLY A 245 -9.00 24.84 -17.76
C GLY A 245 -7.55 25.05 -18.21
N GLU A 246 -6.77 23.99 -18.41
CA GLU A 246 -5.43 24.12 -18.99
C GLU A 246 -5.55 24.53 -20.46
N THR A 247 -5.07 25.73 -20.79
CA THR A 247 -5.09 26.24 -22.16
C THR A 247 -3.93 25.68 -22.97
N ASP A 248 -4.08 25.60 -24.30
CA ASP A 248 -2.99 25.15 -25.19
C ASP A 248 -1.72 26.01 -25.05
N ALA A 249 -1.88 27.30 -24.81
CA ALA A 249 -0.76 28.22 -24.64
C ALA A 249 0.06 27.89 -23.37
N ILE A 250 -0.59 27.64 -22.25
CA ILE A 250 0.09 27.25 -20.98
C ILE A 250 0.81 25.91 -21.16
N TRP A 251 0.16 24.96 -21.82
CA TRP A 251 0.72 23.64 -22.07
C TRP A 251 1.97 23.71 -22.94
N GLU A 252 1.93 24.47 -24.01
CA GLU A 252 3.04 24.62 -24.98
C GLU A 252 4.21 25.39 -24.38
N ASP A 253 3.94 26.43 -23.60
CA ASP A 253 4.98 27.19 -22.88
C ASP A 253 5.72 26.29 -21.86
N ARG A 254 4.99 25.53 -21.08
CA ARG A 254 5.52 24.56 -20.12
C ARG A 254 6.35 23.47 -20.82
N ARG A 255 5.84 22.96 -21.92
CA ARG A 255 6.51 21.93 -22.72
C ARG A 255 7.81 22.43 -23.32
N SER A 256 7.78 23.62 -23.88
CA SER A 256 8.97 24.28 -24.46
C SER A 256 10.03 24.52 -23.39
N TRP A 257 9.65 24.97 -22.21
CA TRP A 257 10.57 25.17 -21.10
C TRP A 257 11.20 23.85 -20.63
N LEU A 258 10.43 22.80 -20.52
CA LEU A 258 10.90 21.45 -20.18
C LEU A 258 11.91 20.92 -21.19
N MET A 259 11.62 21.08 -22.49
CA MET A 259 12.51 20.61 -23.55
C MET A 259 13.88 21.35 -23.53
N MET A 260 13.90 22.62 -23.14
CA MET A 260 15.14 23.38 -23.06
C MET A 260 15.99 23.09 -21.83
N ASN A 261 15.38 22.63 -20.73
CA ASN A 261 16.03 22.58 -19.42
C ASN A 261 16.22 21.15 -18.86
N THR A 262 15.67 20.10 -19.48
CA THR A 262 15.81 18.73 -18.97
C THR A 262 17.17 18.11 -19.35
N LEU A 263 17.67 17.24 -18.45
CA LEU A 263 18.98 16.57 -18.60
C LEU A 263 19.05 15.54 -19.73
N SER A 264 17.91 15.03 -20.16
CA SER A 264 17.83 14.00 -21.18
C SER A 264 17.19 14.56 -22.44
N SER A 265 17.68 14.14 -23.59
CA SER A 265 16.95 14.40 -24.83
C SER A 265 15.52 13.91 -24.69
N PRO A 266 14.50 14.74 -24.94
CA PRO A 266 13.12 14.32 -24.93
C PRO A 266 12.84 13.16 -25.89
N ALA A 267 13.68 12.95 -26.90
CA ALA A 267 13.60 11.85 -27.84
C ALA A 267 14.02 10.50 -27.20
N GLU A 268 14.97 10.52 -26.27
CA GLU A 268 15.45 9.31 -25.60
C GLU A 268 14.60 8.93 -24.38
N HIS A 269 14.19 9.96 -23.61
CA HIS A 269 13.41 9.76 -22.39
C HIS A 269 12.38 10.88 -22.19
N PRO A 270 11.28 10.91 -22.96
CA PRO A 270 10.32 12.00 -22.94
C PRO A 270 9.61 12.25 -21.60
N HIS A 271 9.77 11.34 -20.66
CA HIS A 271 9.17 11.40 -19.32
C HIS A 271 10.16 11.71 -18.19
N ARG A 272 11.47 11.83 -18.47
CA ARG A 272 12.48 12.19 -17.46
C ARG A 272 12.51 13.70 -17.25
N LEU A 273 11.61 14.17 -16.43
CA LEU A 273 11.42 15.58 -16.12
C LEU A 273 12.27 15.99 -14.91
N MET A 274 13.59 16.04 -15.09
CA MET A 274 14.53 16.39 -14.04
C MET A 274 15.60 17.34 -14.55
N ILE A 275 15.94 18.32 -13.72
CA ILE A 275 17.00 19.30 -13.96
C ILE A 275 18.06 19.11 -12.87
N LYS A 276 19.33 19.27 -13.20
CA LYS A 276 20.38 19.33 -12.18
C LYS A 276 20.19 20.55 -11.30
N ALA A 277 20.27 20.36 -9.97
CA ALA A 277 20.05 21.46 -9.04
C ALA A 277 21.14 22.55 -9.11
N ASP A 278 22.37 22.22 -9.52
CA ASP A 278 23.47 23.16 -9.72
C ASP A 278 23.24 24.12 -10.89
N ILE A 279 22.55 23.66 -11.95
CA ILE A 279 22.19 24.50 -13.12
C ILE A 279 21.17 25.56 -12.72
N LEU A 280 20.26 25.26 -11.81
CA LEU A 280 19.23 26.19 -11.36
C LEU A 280 19.81 27.34 -10.53
N GLY A 281 20.88 27.10 -9.78
CA GLY A 281 21.65 28.12 -9.06
C GLY A 281 20.81 29.16 -8.29
N LYS A 282 21.43 30.29 -8.03
CA LYS A 282 20.82 31.44 -7.32
C LYS A 282 19.79 32.21 -8.14
N GLU A 283 19.83 32.08 -9.45
CA GLU A 283 19.04 32.84 -10.42
C GLU A 283 17.90 32.00 -11.03
N PHE A 284 17.47 30.96 -10.34
CA PHE A 284 16.37 30.16 -10.83
C PHE A 284 15.04 30.94 -10.77
N HIS A 285 14.53 31.26 -11.95
CA HIS A 285 13.36 32.13 -12.07
C HIS A 285 12.09 31.45 -12.55
N TYR A 286 12.16 30.19 -13.06
CA TYR A 286 10.97 29.54 -13.58
C TYR A 286 11.06 28.03 -13.60
N PRO A 287 9.98 27.38 -13.19
CA PRO A 287 8.90 27.86 -12.31
C PRO A 287 9.46 28.10 -10.91
N THR A 288 9.21 29.25 -10.34
CA THR A 288 9.76 29.71 -9.04
C THR A 288 9.39 28.83 -7.86
N ASP A 289 8.47 27.91 -8.07
CA ASP A 289 7.81 27.07 -7.08
C ASP A 289 8.12 25.57 -7.20
N LEU A 290 9.11 25.18 -8.02
CA LEU A 290 9.60 23.81 -8.03
C LEU A 290 10.23 23.44 -6.69
N THR A 291 9.64 22.50 -5.99
CA THR A 291 10.06 22.18 -4.62
C THR A 291 10.50 20.74 -4.43
N LEU A 292 10.35 19.90 -5.44
CA LEU A 292 10.61 18.47 -5.32
C LEU A 292 12.05 18.14 -5.73
N ILE A 293 12.87 17.70 -4.76
CA ILE A 293 14.29 17.43 -4.93
C ILE A 293 14.58 15.94 -4.76
N GLN A 294 15.45 15.39 -5.59
CA GLN A 294 16.05 14.07 -5.38
C GLN A 294 17.52 14.19 -5.00
N ARG A 295 17.95 13.41 -4.01
CA ARG A 295 19.36 13.41 -3.54
C ARG A 295 20.33 13.00 -4.62
N HIS A 296 19.99 11.98 -5.41
CA HIS A 296 20.79 11.51 -6.53
C HIS A 296 19.96 11.57 -7.80
N ILE A 297 20.56 12.02 -8.88
CA ILE A 297 19.91 12.11 -10.18
C ILE A 297 19.46 10.70 -10.59
N GLY A 298 18.14 10.50 -10.70
CA GLY A 298 17.55 9.23 -11.12
C GLY A 298 17.39 8.18 -10.01
N SER A 299 17.68 8.48 -8.73
CA SER A 299 17.50 7.53 -7.63
C SER A 299 17.21 8.20 -6.29
N GLY A 300 16.54 7.47 -5.41
CA GLY A 300 16.30 7.91 -4.04
C GLY A 300 14.89 8.46 -3.77
N ARG A 301 14.65 8.81 -2.51
CA ARG A 301 13.38 9.41 -2.09
C ARG A 301 13.36 10.89 -2.47
N PRO A 302 12.22 11.44 -2.87
CA PRO A 302 12.07 12.86 -3.06
C PRO A 302 12.05 13.59 -1.71
N PHE A 303 12.55 14.81 -1.73
CA PHE A 303 12.57 15.75 -0.63
C PHE A 303 11.88 17.05 -1.06
N LYS A 304 11.35 17.77 -0.09
CA LYS A 304 10.84 19.13 -0.30
C LYS A 304 11.97 20.10 -0.13
N PHE A 305 12.19 20.97 -1.11
CA PHE A 305 13.12 22.09 -1.00
C PHE A 305 12.63 23.10 0.04
N VAL A 306 13.53 23.54 0.92
CA VAL A 306 13.25 24.54 1.95
C VAL A 306 13.97 25.85 1.64
N ARG A 307 15.30 25.82 1.50
CA ARG A 307 16.13 26.99 1.23
C ARG A 307 17.52 26.61 0.74
N TRP A 308 18.23 27.59 0.22
CA TRP A 308 19.68 27.50 0.03
C TRP A 308 20.41 27.82 1.33
N ARG A 309 21.51 27.13 1.60
CA ARG A 309 22.43 27.36 2.73
C ARG A 309 23.77 27.84 2.22
N TYR A 310 24.13 29.07 2.58
CA TYR A 310 25.39 29.69 2.24
C TYR A 310 26.40 29.56 3.38
N GLU A 311 25.94 29.37 4.59
CA GLU A 311 26.74 29.21 5.81
C GLU A 311 27.50 27.90 5.77
N THR A 312 28.76 27.90 6.22
CA THR A 312 29.57 26.70 6.36
C THR A 312 28.96 25.73 7.37
N LEU A 313 29.07 24.45 7.07
CA LEU A 313 28.67 23.37 7.97
C LEU A 313 29.61 23.33 9.20
N THR A 314 29.09 22.85 10.32
CA THR A 314 29.94 22.39 11.41
C THR A 314 30.66 21.09 11.02
N ALA A 315 31.74 20.73 11.69
CA ALA A 315 32.45 19.47 11.39
C ALA A 315 31.54 18.24 11.48
N GLU A 316 30.65 18.20 12.47
CA GLU A 316 29.67 17.12 12.65
C GLU A 316 28.66 17.05 11.50
N GLU A 317 28.14 18.21 11.04
CA GLU A 317 27.22 18.28 9.92
C GLU A 317 27.89 17.87 8.60
N GLU A 318 29.17 18.22 8.43
CA GLU A 318 29.95 17.85 7.26
C GLU A 318 30.22 16.33 7.23
N ASP A 319 30.53 15.72 8.36
CA ASP A 319 30.71 14.26 8.48
C ASP A 319 29.40 13.53 8.13
N VAL A 320 28.27 14.00 8.65
CA VAL A 320 26.94 13.45 8.30
C VAL A 320 26.65 13.58 6.80
N LEU A 321 26.98 14.73 6.20
CA LEU A 321 26.81 14.95 4.77
C LEU A 321 27.69 14.01 3.95
N ARG A 322 28.96 13.87 4.32
CA ARG A 322 29.91 12.95 3.67
C ARG A 322 29.45 11.49 3.75
N GLU A 323 29.01 11.05 4.91
CA GLU A 323 28.50 9.69 5.10
C GLU A 323 27.31 9.37 4.18
N GLN A 324 26.43 10.33 3.92
CA GLN A 324 25.28 10.17 3.02
C GLN A 324 25.68 9.86 1.57
N TYR A 325 26.86 10.35 1.13
CA TYR A 325 27.32 10.20 -0.24
C TYR A 325 28.44 9.16 -0.43
N THR A 326 29.06 8.67 0.62
CA THR A 326 30.20 7.73 0.58
C THR A 326 29.91 6.45 -0.21
N LYS A 327 28.64 6.02 -0.26
CA LYS A 327 28.24 4.82 -1.02
C LYS A 327 28.24 5.02 -2.54
N HIS A 328 28.24 6.27 -3.00
CA HIS A 328 28.04 6.63 -4.40
C HIS A 328 29.18 7.45 -4.98
N LEU A 329 30.02 8.03 -4.12
CA LEU A 329 31.13 8.90 -4.50
C LEU A 329 32.41 8.44 -3.80
N GLU A 330 33.52 8.41 -4.53
CA GLU A 330 34.84 8.09 -4.00
C GLU A 330 35.36 9.25 -3.13
N GLU A 331 35.08 10.47 -3.53
CA GLU A 331 35.44 11.68 -2.80
C GLU A 331 34.26 12.64 -2.77
N VAL A 332 33.96 13.20 -1.61
CA VAL A 332 32.87 14.14 -1.39
C VAL A 332 33.46 15.53 -1.19
N VAL A 333 33.32 16.39 -2.20
CA VAL A 333 33.70 17.80 -2.15
C VAL A 333 32.47 18.63 -1.82
N VAL A 334 32.54 19.44 -0.75
CA VAL A 334 31.43 20.28 -0.32
C VAL A 334 31.56 21.64 -0.98
N VAL A 335 30.63 21.94 -1.89
CA VAL A 335 30.56 23.23 -2.61
C VAL A 335 29.30 23.97 -2.16
N TYR A 336 29.45 25.22 -1.78
CA TYR A 336 28.34 26.07 -1.35
C TYR A 336 27.78 26.91 -2.53
N PRO A 337 26.45 27.22 -2.52
CA PRO A 337 25.48 26.90 -1.46
C PRO A 337 25.00 25.46 -1.50
N LEU A 338 24.59 24.94 -0.34
CA LEU A 338 23.94 23.64 -0.21
C LEU A 338 22.42 23.76 -0.30
N LEU A 339 21.76 22.68 -0.69
CA LEU A 339 20.31 22.56 -0.61
C LEU A 339 19.91 22.12 0.79
N VAL A 340 19.07 22.89 1.48
CA VAL A 340 18.37 22.45 2.68
C VAL A 340 17.02 21.92 2.27
N VAL A 341 16.77 20.67 2.60
CA VAL A 341 15.56 19.95 2.21
C VAL A 341 14.90 19.28 3.40
N GLU A 342 13.60 19.11 3.33
CA GLU A 342 12.77 18.39 4.29
C GLU A 342 12.36 17.04 3.71
N ALA A 343 12.47 15.97 4.50
CA ALA A 343 11.99 14.67 4.06
C ALA A 343 10.46 14.64 4.00
N TYR A 344 9.93 14.14 2.90
CA TYR A 344 8.51 13.80 2.89
C TYR A 344 8.24 12.65 3.86
N PRO A 345 7.09 12.67 4.55
CA PRO A 345 6.71 11.57 5.38
C PRO A 345 6.70 10.26 4.57
N PRO A 346 6.99 9.12 5.19
CA PRO A 346 6.96 7.85 4.50
C PRO A 346 5.59 7.65 3.86
N ARG A 347 5.57 7.10 2.64
CA ARG A 347 4.31 6.84 1.92
C ARG A 347 3.43 5.93 2.76
N THR A 348 2.28 6.45 3.14
CA THR A 348 1.22 5.73 3.82
C THR A 348 0.01 5.65 2.91
N ASN A 349 -0.86 4.70 3.15
CA ASN A 349 -2.17 4.68 2.52
C ASN A 349 -2.98 5.87 3.04
N LEU A 350 -3.22 6.87 2.19
CA LEU A 350 -3.94 8.09 2.56
C LEU A 350 -5.43 7.84 2.85
N LEU A 351 -5.95 6.65 2.58
CA LEU A 351 -7.31 6.24 2.94
C LEU A 351 -7.45 5.92 4.44
N MET A 352 -6.32 5.78 5.14
CA MET A 352 -6.30 5.45 6.55
C MET A 352 -6.28 6.72 7.41
N PRO A 353 -7.27 6.92 8.31
CA PRO A 353 -7.22 8.00 9.26
C PRO A 353 -5.94 7.95 10.10
N ILE A 354 -5.32 9.09 10.28
CA ILE A 354 -4.16 9.21 11.16
C ILE A 354 -4.70 9.09 12.59
N THR A 355 -4.37 7.99 13.26
CA THR A 355 -4.61 7.87 14.71
C THR A 355 -3.66 8.82 15.41
N PRO A 356 -4.16 9.77 16.23
CA PRO A 356 -3.29 10.52 17.10
C PRO A 356 -2.50 9.50 17.93
N LYS A 357 -1.18 9.59 17.92
CA LYS A 357 -0.38 8.88 18.92
C LYS A 357 -0.95 9.28 20.27
N SER A 358 -1.32 8.32 21.12
CA SER A 358 -1.81 8.60 22.45
C SER A 358 -0.86 9.59 23.10
N HIS A 359 -1.38 10.77 23.42
CA HIS A 359 -0.66 11.82 24.12
C HIS A 359 -0.32 11.32 25.53
N ASP A 360 0.80 10.65 25.68
CA ASP A 360 1.59 10.79 26.89
C ASP A 360 2.39 12.08 26.72
N GLY A 361 1.82 13.16 27.12
CA GLY A 361 2.26 14.46 27.60
C GLY A 361 3.59 15.09 27.20
N LEU A 362 4.25 14.63 26.16
CA LEU A 362 5.38 15.31 25.53
C LEU A 362 4.90 15.73 24.13
N GLU A 363 4.66 17.02 23.97
CA GLU A 363 4.77 17.66 22.66
C GLU A 363 6.18 17.39 22.17
N GLU A 364 6.41 16.22 21.55
CA GLU A 364 7.47 16.11 20.57
C GLU A 364 7.06 17.11 19.48
N SER A 365 7.60 18.31 19.56
CA SER A 365 7.75 19.16 18.40
C SER A 365 8.22 18.19 17.30
N GLU A 366 7.43 17.97 16.28
CA GLU A 366 7.87 17.24 15.09
C GLU A 366 9.05 18.07 14.54
N GLU A 367 10.25 17.82 15.07
CA GLU A 367 11.46 18.39 14.51
C GLU A 367 11.49 17.92 13.07
N ARG A 368 11.19 18.85 12.18
CA ARG A 368 11.26 18.60 10.75
C ARG A 368 12.67 18.15 10.45
N LEU A 369 12.81 16.90 10.04
CA LEU A 369 14.11 16.35 9.69
C LEU A 369 14.62 17.06 8.45
N LEU A 370 15.48 18.05 8.66
CA LEU A 370 16.16 18.79 7.62
C LEU A 370 17.45 18.06 7.25
N PHE A 371 17.73 18.03 5.96
CA PHE A 371 18.93 17.46 5.38
C PHE A 371 19.65 18.49 4.52
N ASN A 372 20.97 18.43 4.50
CA ASN A 372 21.78 19.17 3.55
C ASN A 372 22.10 18.24 2.37
N LEU A 373 21.93 18.73 1.14
CA LEU A 373 22.25 18.00 -0.08
C LEU A 373 23.21 18.78 -0.96
N LEU A 374 24.04 18.03 -1.71
CA LEU A 374 24.96 18.59 -2.70
C LEU A 374 24.21 18.89 -4.01
N PRO A 375 24.16 20.14 -4.48
CA PRO A 375 23.44 20.50 -5.70
C PRO A 375 23.92 19.76 -6.94
N GLU A 376 25.24 19.52 -7.05
CA GLU A 376 25.87 18.85 -8.19
C GLU A 376 25.37 17.43 -8.42
N HIS A 377 24.98 16.76 -7.33
CA HIS A 377 24.48 15.38 -7.35
C HIS A 377 22.97 15.29 -7.25
N SER A 378 22.30 16.40 -6.98
CA SER A 378 20.86 16.46 -6.75
C SER A 378 20.12 16.84 -8.04
N GLY A 379 18.94 16.24 -8.22
CA GLY A 379 18.02 16.58 -9.28
C GLY A 379 16.76 17.26 -8.78
N VAL A 380 16.29 18.27 -9.49
CA VAL A 380 15.00 18.91 -9.26
C VAL A 380 13.98 18.28 -10.19
N ILE A 381 12.93 17.73 -9.62
CA ILE A 381 11.81 17.18 -10.40
C ILE A 381 10.89 18.32 -10.79
N VAL A 382 10.58 18.41 -12.08
CA VAL A 382 9.81 19.52 -12.64
C VAL A 382 8.32 19.25 -12.49
N LEU A 383 7.84 19.36 -11.25
CA LEU A 383 6.43 19.38 -10.90
C LEU A 383 6.12 20.64 -10.11
N SER A 384 5.01 21.28 -10.42
CA SER A 384 4.49 22.37 -9.60
C SER A 384 4.07 21.86 -8.22
N PRO A 385 3.88 22.71 -7.20
CA PRO A 385 3.34 22.29 -5.92
C PRO A 385 2.01 21.55 -6.05
N GLU A 386 1.12 22.02 -6.92
CA GLU A 386 -0.16 21.37 -7.17
C GLU A 386 0.00 20.00 -7.84
N GLU A 387 0.87 19.87 -8.84
CA GLU A 387 1.18 18.59 -9.49
C GLU A 387 1.82 17.59 -8.50
N THR A 388 2.62 18.11 -7.56
CA THR A 388 3.17 17.29 -6.48
C THR A 388 2.08 16.78 -5.55
N GLU A 389 1.06 17.59 -5.23
CA GLU A 389 -0.10 17.18 -4.45
C GLU A 389 -0.90 16.08 -5.18
N TYR A 390 -1.12 16.22 -6.49
CA TYR A 390 -1.73 15.14 -7.28
C TYR A 390 -0.91 13.85 -7.23
N ALA A 391 0.40 13.94 -7.39
CA ALA A 391 1.29 12.78 -7.34
C ALA A 391 1.22 12.01 -6.00
N PHE A 392 0.94 12.71 -4.90
CA PHE A 392 0.71 12.08 -3.58
C PHE A 392 -0.70 11.51 -3.43
N CYS A 393 -1.72 12.23 -3.90
CA CYS A 393 -3.12 11.89 -3.64
C CYS A 393 -3.66 10.82 -4.60
N LEU A 394 -3.34 10.94 -5.90
CA LEU A 394 -3.93 10.09 -6.95
C LEU A 394 -3.74 8.58 -6.74
N PRO A 395 -2.59 8.06 -6.26
CA PRO A 395 -2.47 6.63 -5.99
C PRO A 395 -3.50 6.09 -5.00
N SER A 396 -3.85 6.87 -3.97
CA SER A 396 -4.87 6.48 -2.99
C SER A 396 -6.29 6.60 -3.55
N VAL A 397 -6.57 7.63 -4.36
CA VAL A 397 -7.83 7.76 -5.08
C VAL A 397 -8.03 6.58 -6.03
N LEU A 398 -7.02 6.26 -6.84
CA LEU A 398 -7.06 5.12 -7.76
C LEU A 398 -7.25 3.79 -7.03
N ARG A 399 -6.60 3.62 -5.88
CA ARG A 399 -6.79 2.44 -5.03
C ARG A 399 -8.26 2.30 -4.62
N PHE A 400 -8.86 3.38 -4.14
CA PHE A 400 -10.27 3.39 -3.74
C PHE A 400 -11.19 3.06 -4.93
N LEU A 401 -10.98 3.71 -6.06
CA LEU A 401 -11.76 3.46 -7.28
C LEU A 401 -11.58 2.02 -7.78
N SER A 402 -10.35 1.50 -7.76
CA SER A 402 -10.08 0.11 -8.15
C SER A 402 -10.83 -0.89 -7.28
N MET A 403 -10.87 -0.69 -5.96
CA MET A 403 -11.64 -1.56 -5.06
C MET A 403 -13.13 -1.53 -5.39
N ALA A 404 -13.66 -0.34 -5.63
CA ALA A 404 -15.05 -0.14 -5.98
C ALA A 404 -15.43 -0.77 -7.33
N MET A 405 -14.60 -0.57 -8.34
CA MET A 405 -14.79 -1.15 -9.67
C MET A 405 -14.68 -2.67 -9.63
N THR A 406 -13.76 -3.22 -8.84
CA THR A 406 -13.64 -4.67 -8.62
C THR A 406 -14.93 -5.23 -8.02
N ALA A 407 -15.47 -4.59 -7.00
CA ALA A 407 -16.73 -4.99 -6.37
C ALA A 407 -17.92 -4.88 -7.37
N ASN A 408 -17.96 -3.82 -8.15
CA ASN A 408 -18.99 -3.65 -9.16
C ASN A 408 -18.87 -4.68 -10.30
N SER A 409 -17.65 -5.00 -10.73
CA SER A 409 -17.39 -6.07 -11.69
C SER A 409 -17.87 -7.43 -11.19
N LEU A 410 -17.60 -7.75 -9.91
CA LEU A 410 -18.12 -8.96 -9.27
C LEU A 410 -19.65 -8.97 -9.28
N ARG A 411 -20.28 -7.86 -8.87
CA ARG A 411 -21.73 -7.70 -8.84
C ARG A 411 -22.36 -8.00 -10.21
N LYS A 412 -21.83 -7.39 -11.25
CA LYS A 412 -22.29 -7.57 -12.63
C LYS A 412 -22.02 -8.96 -13.20
N SER A 413 -20.84 -9.54 -12.90
CA SER A 413 -20.41 -10.79 -13.52
C SER A 413 -21.01 -12.06 -12.88
N LEU A 414 -21.11 -12.10 -11.55
CA LEU A 414 -21.54 -13.30 -10.84
C LEU A 414 -22.91 -13.16 -10.17
N PHE A 415 -23.37 -11.95 -9.92
CA PHE A 415 -24.54 -11.73 -9.06
C PHE A 415 -25.67 -10.91 -9.69
N ASP A 416 -25.58 -10.56 -10.97
CA ASP A 416 -26.54 -9.70 -11.67
C ASP A 416 -28.00 -10.17 -11.53
N SER A 417 -28.23 -11.47 -11.55
CA SER A 417 -29.56 -12.07 -11.39
C SER A 417 -29.90 -12.50 -9.96
N THR A 418 -29.17 -12.05 -8.97
CA THR A 418 -29.35 -12.41 -7.56
C THR A 418 -29.65 -11.18 -6.71
N PRO A 419 -30.25 -11.35 -5.50
CA PRO A 419 -30.42 -10.23 -4.55
C PRO A 419 -29.12 -9.54 -4.13
N ILE A 420 -27.97 -10.18 -4.36
CA ILE A 420 -26.63 -9.61 -4.08
C ILE A 420 -26.35 -8.42 -5.01
N ALA A 421 -26.97 -8.35 -6.18
CA ALA A 421 -26.86 -7.20 -7.09
C ALA A 421 -27.38 -5.89 -6.48
N GLU A 422 -28.25 -5.96 -5.47
CA GLU A 422 -28.81 -4.80 -4.78
C GLU A 422 -27.92 -4.34 -3.58
N ILE A 423 -26.89 -5.11 -3.21
CA ILE A 423 -25.99 -4.76 -2.10
C ILE A 423 -25.18 -3.52 -2.48
N PRO A 424 -25.13 -2.50 -1.59
CA PRO A 424 -24.30 -1.31 -1.81
C PRO A 424 -22.82 -1.67 -2.00
N ILE A 425 -22.17 -1.02 -2.96
CA ILE A 425 -20.76 -1.26 -3.31
C ILE A 425 -19.81 -1.21 -2.09
N PRO A 426 -19.93 -0.26 -1.15
CA PRO A 426 -19.04 -0.23 0.03
C PRO A 426 -19.11 -1.50 0.89
N LEU A 427 -20.30 -2.10 1.03
CA LEU A 427 -20.45 -3.36 1.76
C LEU A 427 -19.84 -4.53 0.99
N LEU A 428 -19.99 -4.53 -0.32
CA LEU A 428 -19.40 -5.57 -1.17
C LEU A 428 -17.87 -5.46 -1.17
N VAL A 429 -17.31 -4.24 -1.26
CA VAL A 429 -15.87 -3.98 -1.09
C VAL A 429 -15.38 -4.56 0.23
N ASN A 430 -16.10 -4.29 1.34
CA ASN A 430 -15.72 -4.85 2.64
C ASN A 430 -15.74 -6.38 2.64
N ALA A 431 -16.72 -7.00 2.00
CA ALA A 431 -16.88 -8.45 1.93
C ALA A 431 -15.80 -9.18 1.11
N ILE A 432 -15.19 -8.50 0.13
CA ILE A 432 -14.14 -9.07 -0.72
C ILE A 432 -12.73 -8.58 -0.39
N THR A 433 -12.57 -7.68 0.57
CA THR A 433 -11.26 -7.16 0.98
C THR A 433 -10.63 -8.05 2.03
N ALA A 434 -9.50 -8.69 1.69
CA ALA A 434 -8.78 -9.56 2.60
C ALA A 434 -8.06 -8.76 3.70
N PRO A 435 -7.90 -9.30 4.92
CA PRO A 435 -7.11 -8.67 5.98
C PRO A 435 -5.65 -8.36 5.57
N SER A 436 -5.09 -9.19 4.68
CA SER A 436 -3.74 -9.01 4.12
C SER A 436 -3.59 -7.74 3.25
N SER A 437 -4.70 -7.13 2.83
CA SER A 437 -4.67 -5.88 2.07
C SER A 437 -4.19 -4.68 2.87
N GLY A 438 -4.23 -4.75 4.21
CA GLY A 438 -3.92 -3.64 5.10
C GLY A 438 -4.97 -2.53 5.12
N GLU A 439 -6.14 -2.76 4.50
CA GLU A 439 -7.23 -1.78 4.51
C GLU A 439 -7.95 -1.78 5.87
N ARG A 440 -8.49 -0.61 6.24
CA ARG A 440 -9.22 -0.43 7.50
C ARG A 440 -10.44 -1.34 7.61
N LEU A 441 -11.21 -1.44 6.52
CA LEU A 441 -12.37 -2.31 6.41
C LEU A 441 -11.99 -3.55 5.60
N ASN A 442 -12.23 -4.71 6.15
CA ASN A 442 -11.98 -5.99 5.52
C ASN A 442 -13.01 -7.02 5.98
N TYR A 443 -13.03 -8.18 5.36
CA TYR A 443 -14.08 -9.18 5.59
C TYR A 443 -14.01 -9.87 6.95
N GLN A 444 -13.01 -9.65 7.80
CA GLN A 444 -12.76 -10.41 9.03
C GLN A 444 -14.00 -10.51 9.96
N ARG A 445 -14.74 -9.40 10.11
CA ARG A 445 -15.99 -9.40 10.88
C ARG A 445 -17.13 -10.08 10.14
N LEU A 446 -17.21 -9.88 8.82
CA LEU A 446 -18.22 -10.50 7.95
C LEU A 446 -17.99 -12.00 7.80
N GLU A 447 -16.74 -12.46 7.83
CA GLU A 447 -16.38 -13.87 7.86
C GLU A 447 -17.01 -14.60 9.05
N THR A 448 -16.86 -14.04 10.27
CA THR A 448 -17.46 -14.62 11.47
C THR A 448 -18.98 -14.69 11.37
N LEU A 449 -19.62 -13.63 10.87
CA LEU A 449 -21.06 -13.60 10.67
C LEU A 449 -21.49 -14.60 9.59
N GLY A 450 -20.80 -14.58 8.45
CA GLY A 450 -21.09 -15.46 7.32
C GLY A 450 -20.94 -16.94 7.66
N ASP A 451 -19.91 -17.30 8.40
CA ASP A 451 -19.69 -18.66 8.88
C ASP A 451 -20.84 -19.13 9.79
N THR A 452 -21.31 -18.24 10.67
CA THR A 452 -22.46 -18.53 11.55
C THR A 452 -23.75 -18.73 10.74
N VAL A 453 -24.03 -17.83 9.81
CA VAL A 453 -25.22 -17.92 8.92
C VAL A 453 -25.16 -19.18 8.06
N LEU A 454 -24.00 -19.48 7.47
CA LEU A 454 -23.80 -20.67 6.64
C LEU A 454 -24.06 -21.96 7.43
N LYS A 455 -23.47 -22.08 8.63
CA LYS A 455 -23.67 -23.25 9.52
C LYS A 455 -25.13 -23.42 9.95
N PHE A 456 -25.78 -22.30 10.26
CA PHE A 456 -27.20 -22.30 10.62
C PHE A 456 -28.08 -22.75 9.45
N THR A 457 -27.89 -22.13 8.29
CA THR A 457 -28.69 -22.45 7.09
C THR A 457 -28.49 -23.90 6.65
N ALA A 458 -27.24 -24.38 6.61
CA ALA A 458 -26.93 -25.75 6.28
C ALA A 458 -27.57 -26.74 7.31
N GLY A 459 -27.55 -26.39 8.59
CA GLY A 459 -28.20 -27.20 9.64
C GLY A 459 -29.71 -27.29 9.45
N VAL A 460 -30.38 -26.16 9.24
CA VAL A 460 -31.83 -26.12 8.99
C VAL A 460 -32.22 -26.92 7.74
N GLN A 461 -31.47 -26.73 6.65
CA GLN A 461 -31.72 -27.46 5.40
C GLN A 461 -31.57 -28.98 5.59
N LEU A 462 -30.49 -29.42 6.25
CA LEU A 462 -30.26 -30.85 6.49
C LEU A 462 -31.32 -31.47 7.40
N LEU A 463 -31.78 -30.75 8.42
CA LEU A 463 -32.89 -31.21 9.27
C LEU A 463 -34.19 -31.38 8.49
N ALA A 464 -34.48 -30.49 7.56
CA ALA A 464 -35.66 -30.56 6.72
C ALA A 464 -35.55 -31.69 5.66
N GLU A 465 -34.37 -31.87 5.08
CA GLU A 465 -34.13 -32.88 4.04
C GLU A 465 -34.03 -34.30 4.59
N TYR A 466 -33.49 -34.46 5.81
CA TYR A 466 -33.24 -35.76 6.44
C TYR A 466 -33.88 -35.88 7.83
N PRO A 467 -35.21 -35.84 7.95
CA PRO A 467 -35.92 -35.78 9.24
C PRO A 467 -35.73 -36.98 10.14
N LEU A 468 -35.34 -38.13 9.57
CA LEU A 468 -35.15 -39.38 10.33
C LEU A 468 -33.67 -39.70 10.62
N TRP A 469 -32.77 -38.83 10.23
CA TRP A 469 -31.35 -39.07 10.44
C TRP A 469 -30.91 -38.72 11.86
N HIS A 470 -30.06 -39.61 12.42
CA HIS A 470 -29.43 -39.35 13.71
C HIS A 470 -28.51 -38.13 13.65
N GLU A 471 -28.46 -37.40 14.75
CA GLU A 471 -27.68 -36.16 14.92
C GLU A 471 -26.23 -36.29 14.42
N GLY A 472 -25.54 -37.41 14.75
CA GLY A 472 -24.17 -37.66 14.33
C GLY A 472 -23.96 -37.68 12.81
N TYR A 473 -24.94 -38.17 12.04
CA TYR A 473 -24.87 -38.16 10.57
C TYR A 473 -25.13 -36.73 10.01
N LEU A 474 -26.08 -36.01 10.58
CA LEU A 474 -26.40 -34.66 10.20
C LEU A 474 -25.21 -33.73 10.47
N THR A 475 -24.55 -33.88 11.61
CA THR A 475 -23.36 -33.12 11.99
C THR A 475 -22.21 -33.37 11.02
N ARG A 476 -21.86 -34.60 10.70
CA ARG A 476 -20.81 -34.92 9.71
C ARG A 476 -21.14 -34.37 8.34
N LYS A 477 -22.39 -34.46 7.88
CA LYS A 477 -22.81 -33.93 6.59
C LYS A 477 -22.74 -32.41 6.55
N LYS A 478 -23.15 -31.76 7.64
CA LYS A 478 -23.00 -30.29 7.81
C LYS A 478 -21.53 -29.87 7.77
N ASP A 479 -20.68 -30.51 8.57
CA ASP A 479 -19.25 -30.17 8.63
C ASP A 479 -18.56 -30.33 7.28
N HIS A 480 -18.91 -31.39 6.55
CA HIS A 480 -18.44 -31.56 5.18
C HIS A 480 -18.96 -30.43 4.25
N ALA A 481 -20.25 -30.08 4.35
CA ALA A 481 -20.87 -29.07 3.51
C ALA A 481 -20.27 -27.67 3.71
N VAL A 482 -19.91 -27.30 4.95
CA VAL A 482 -19.36 -25.99 5.32
C VAL A 482 -17.84 -25.99 5.48
N SER A 483 -17.16 -27.06 5.08
CA SER A 483 -15.70 -27.15 5.20
C SER A 483 -15.00 -26.16 4.30
N ASN A 484 -13.89 -25.59 4.77
CA ASN A 484 -13.06 -24.65 3.98
C ASN A 484 -12.61 -25.25 2.65
N VAL A 485 -12.34 -26.55 2.61
CA VAL A 485 -11.98 -27.29 1.39
C VAL A 485 -13.08 -27.21 0.34
N ARG A 486 -14.32 -27.46 0.74
CA ARG A 486 -15.45 -27.40 -0.18
C ARG A 486 -15.73 -25.98 -0.62
N LEU A 487 -15.64 -25.01 0.27
CA LEU A 487 -15.80 -23.61 -0.05
C LEU A 487 -14.71 -23.16 -1.03
N ALA A 488 -13.45 -23.53 -0.83
CA ALA A 488 -12.34 -23.23 -1.74
C ALA A 488 -12.55 -23.86 -3.13
N LYS A 489 -13.03 -25.12 -3.21
CA LYS A 489 -13.35 -25.75 -4.51
C LYS A 489 -14.45 -25.00 -5.25
N GLU A 490 -15.51 -24.56 -4.55
CA GLU A 490 -16.58 -23.78 -5.17
C GLU A 490 -16.11 -22.38 -5.56
N ASP A 491 -15.24 -21.74 -4.77
CA ASP A 491 -14.60 -20.47 -5.08
C ASP A 491 -13.81 -20.55 -6.39
N ILE A 492 -12.92 -21.55 -6.51
CA ILE A 492 -12.14 -21.79 -7.74
C ILE A 492 -13.06 -22.10 -8.93
N ARG A 493 -14.06 -22.98 -8.74
CA ARG A 493 -15.01 -23.38 -9.78
C ARG A 493 -15.79 -22.20 -10.34
N ARG A 494 -16.20 -21.27 -9.48
CA ARG A 494 -16.96 -20.06 -9.86
C ARG A 494 -16.06 -18.89 -10.23
N GLY A 495 -14.76 -18.98 -9.95
CA GLY A 495 -13.78 -17.93 -10.23
C GLY A 495 -13.85 -16.73 -9.26
N LEU A 496 -14.53 -16.84 -8.11
CA LEU A 496 -14.70 -15.75 -7.15
C LEU A 496 -13.37 -15.21 -6.63
N TYR A 497 -12.34 -16.05 -6.48
CA TYR A 497 -10.99 -15.68 -6.06
C TYR A 497 -10.37 -14.52 -6.88
N ARG A 498 -10.85 -14.31 -8.12
CA ARG A 498 -10.36 -13.27 -9.03
C ARG A 498 -10.72 -11.86 -8.58
N TRP A 499 -11.77 -11.73 -7.79
CA TRP A 499 -12.24 -10.44 -7.26
C TRP A 499 -11.78 -10.17 -5.82
N ILE A 500 -11.11 -11.11 -5.15
CA ILE A 500 -10.64 -10.91 -3.78
C ILE A 500 -9.53 -9.85 -3.78
N ILE A 501 -9.76 -8.76 -3.08
CA ILE A 501 -8.81 -7.66 -2.89
C ILE A 501 -7.78 -8.09 -1.86
N ARG A 502 -6.56 -8.33 -2.31
CA ARG A 502 -5.41 -8.77 -1.50
C ARG A 502 -4.43 -7.62 -1.31
N GLY A 503 -3.32 -7.87 -0.61
CA GLY A 503 -2.29 -6.87 -0.30
C GLY A 503 -1.71 -6.17 -1.54
N ASN A 504 -1.08 -5.05 -1.34
CA ASN A 504 -0.63 -4.03 -2.29
C ASN A 504 0.31 -4.45 -3.43
N TYR A 505 0.59 -5.73 -3.62
CA TYR A 505 1.60 -6.17 -4.59
C TYR A 505 1.18 -6.05 -6.06
N SER A 506 -0.10 -5.81 -6.35
CA SER A 506 -0.61 -5.80 -7.73
C SER A 506 -0.93 -4.42 -8.32
N PHE A 507 -0.89 -3.33 -7.52
CA PHE A 507 -1.28 -1.99 -8.00
C PHE A 507 -0.11 -1.08 -8.38
N ILE A 508 1.12 -1.58 -8.35
CA ILE A 508 2.34 -0.82 -8.71
C ILE A 508 2.89 -1.25 -10.09
N TYR A 509 2.28 -2.25 -10.72
CA TYR A 509 2.67 -2.74 -12.04
C TYR A 509 1.55 -2.49 -13.06
N TRP A 510 1.34 -1.22 -13.40
CA TRP A 510 0.57 -0.81 -14.58
C TRP A 510 1.31 0.28 -15.32
#